data_90ab28c1ee8bc13c00b68d16e2af3aaa
#
_entry.id   90ab28c1ee8bc13c00b68d16e2af3aaa
#
_cell.length_a   1.000
_cell.length_b   1.000
_cell.length_c   1.000
_cell.angle_alpha   90.00
_cell.angle_beta   90.00
_cell.angle_gamma   90.00
#
_symmetry.space_group_name_H-M   'P 1'
#
loop_
_entity.id
_entity.type
_entity.pdbx_description
1 polymer ?
#
loop_
_entity_poly.entity_id
_entity_poly.type
_entity_poly.pdbx_seq_one_letter_code
_entity_poly.pdbx_strand_id
1 'polypeptide(L)'
;ESRGLGVCIRDSNNLKSDTGKFNWGVTTNQSYLPLDNSEFFSKNISLVDWLRNYAKTEEEREEVYLRGFLGKMIFSGEEALKKCTVLSGGEKVRCMISRMMMKKANVLILDEPTNHLDLESITAFNNSLNKFKGTVLLSTHDHQFAQTIANRVVELTPKGVIDRYMSFDEYMSSDKIKELRQSMY
;
A
#
# COMPACT_ATOMS: atom_id res chain seq x y z
N GLU A 1 -8.13 -16.87 5.66
CA GLU A 1 -6.85 -16.40 6.23
C GLU A 1 -5.83 -16.31 5.11
N SER A 2 -5.45 -15.10 4.72
CA SER A 2 -4.49 -14.87 3.64
C SER A 2 -3.07 -15.20 4.12
N ARG A 3 -2.60 -16.41 3.84
CA ARG A 3 -1.26 -16.87 4.24
C ARG A 3 -0.11 -16.07 3.58
N GLY A 4 -0.39 -15.36 2.48
CA GLY A 4 0.60 -14.52 1.78
C GLY A 4 1.03 -13.26 2.54
N LEU A 5 0.17 -12.74 3.39
CA LEU A 5 0.33 -11.46 4.09
C LEU A 5 1.06 -11.54 5.42
N GLY A 6 1.17 -12.71 6.01
CA GLY A 6 2.04 -12.91 7.17
C GLY A 6 3.49 -12.45 6.92
N VAL A 7 3.95 -12.48 5.68
CA VAL A 7 5.25 -11.94 5.27
C VAL A 7 5.27 -10.41 5.36
N CYS A 8 4.26 -9.72 4.82
CA CYS A 8 4.19 -8.26 4.85
C CYS A 8 4.04 -7.71 6.27
N ILE A 9 3.21 -8.33 7.10
CA ILE A 9 3.03 -7.93 8.51
C ILE A 9 4.32 -8.19 9.32
N ARG A 10 5.00 -9.29 9.08
CA ARG A 10 6.30 -9.60 9.68
C ARG A 10 7.37 -8.59 9.27
N ASP A 11 7.42 -8.24 8.00
CA ASP A 11 8.40 -7.32 7.44
C ASP A 11 8.19 -5.88 7.95
N SER A 12 7.00 -5.56 8.46
CA SER A 12 6.73 -4.31 9.20
C SER A 12 7.18 -4.34 10.67
N ASN A 13 7.87 -5.41 11.11
CA ASN A 13 8.26 -5.71 12.51
C ASN A 13 7.09 -6.00 13.47
N ASN A 14 5.88 -6.22 12.98
CA ASN A 14 4.72 -6.56 13.81
C ASN A 14 4.66 -8.05 14.18
N LEU A 15 5.34 -8.92 13.41
CA LEU A 15 5.45 -10.35 13.69
C LEU A 15 6.89 -10.83 13.62
N LYS A 16 7.26 -11.76 14.49
CA LYS A 16 8.56 -12.46 14.41
C LYS A 16 8.48 -13.61 13.41
N SER A 17 9.58 -13.87 12.69
CA SER A 17 9.67 -15.05 11.83
C SER A 17 9.79 -16.33 12.66
N ASP A 18 9.07 -17.38 12.26
CA ASP A 18 9.17 -18.70 12.91
C ASP A 18 10.56 -19.31 12.67
N THR A 19 11.07 -19.17 11.46
CA THR A 19 12.42 -19.61 11.05
C THR A 19 13.03 -18.63 10.06
N GLY A 20 14.34 -18.71 9.87
CA GLY A 20 15.06 -17.86 8.94
C GLY A 20 15.35 -16.47 9.47
N LYS A 21 16.06 -15.67 8.66
CA LYS A 21 16.41 -14.28 8.94
C LYS A 21 16.18 -13.44 7.69
N PHE A 22 15.71 -12.21 7.88
CA PHE A 22 15.70 -11.20 6.83
C PHE A 22 16.32 -9.91 7.36
N ASN A 23 16.90 -9.13 6.47
CA ASN A 23 17.44 -7.82 6.80
C ASN A 23 17.05 -6.82 5.72
N TRP A 24 16.60 -5.65 6.14
CA TRP A 24 16.41 -4.53 5.23
C TRP A 24 17.74 -3.90 4.87
N GLY A 25 17.89 -3.49 3.63
CA GLY A 25 19.06 -2.73 3.21
C GLY A 25 19.18 -1.39 3.96
N VAL A 26 20.39 -0.91 4.17
CA VAL A 26 20.68 0.29 4.97
C VAL A 26 19.97 1.55 4.44
N THR A 27 19.73 1.60 3.12
CA THR A 27 19.05 2.71 2.44
C THR A 27 17.54 2.50 2.31
N THR A 28 17.01 1.40 2.84
CA THR A 28 15.59 1.06 2.72
C THR A 28 14.77 1.87 3.71
N ASN A 29 13.82 2.66 3.19
CA ASN A 29 12.80 3.37 3.95
C ASN A 29 11.43 2.82 3.55
N GLN A 30 10.85 2.04 4.44
CA GLN A 30 9.60 1.32 4.18
C GLN A 30 8.39 2.04 4.74
N SER A 31 7.25 1.90 4.07
CA SER A 31 5.95 2.33 4.58
C SER A 31 4.93 1.23 4.34
N TYR A 32 4.17 0.90 5.37
CA TYR A 32 3.17 -0.15 5.38
C TYR A 32 1.77 0.44 5.46
N LEU A 33 0.85 -0.08 4.62
CA LEU A 33 -0.58 0.19 4.70
C LEU A 33 -1.26 -1.02 5.37
N PRO A 34 -1.66 -0.91 6.65
CA PRO A 34 -2.34 -2.00 7.33
C PRO A 34 -3.80 -2.13 6.86
N LEU A 35 -4.35 -3.34 6.98
CA LEU A 35 -5.75 -3.63 6.65
C LEU A 35 -6.71 -2.84 7.56
N ASP A 36 -6.42 -2.76 8.88
CA ASP A 36 -7.18 -1.92 9.82
C ASP A 36 -6.40 -0.64 10.13
N ASN A 37 -7.01 0.48 9.80
CA ASN A 37 -6.46 1.83 9.96
C ASN A 37 -7.15 2.63 11.06
N SER A 38 -8.11 2.06 11.77
CA SER A 38 -9.03 2.80 12.66
C SER A 38 -8.31 3.54 13.78
N GLU A 39 -7.26 2.97 14.34
CA GLU A 39 -6.48 3.58 15.43
C GLU A 39 -5.83 4.92 15.05
N PHE A 40 -5.47 5.10 13.78
CA PHE A 40 -4.84 6.33 13.30
C PHE A 40 -5.78 7.54 13.30
N PHE A 41 -7.09 7.31 13.34
CA PHE A 41 -8.13 8.34 13.18
C PHE A 41 -8.99 8.55 14.43
N SER A 42 -8.51 8.16 15.60
CA SER A 42 -9.22 8.27 16.87
C SER A 42 -9.36 9.71 17.40
N LYS A 43 -8.49 10.63 16.94
CA LYS A 43 -8.46 12.02 17.40
C LYS A 43 -9.43 12.90 16.60
N ASN A 44 -10.16 13.79 17.30
CA ASN A 44 -11.09 14.73 16.69
C ASN A 44 -10.36 16.00 16.16
N ILE A 45 -9.46 15.81 15.21
CA ILE A 45 -8.68 16.85 14.53
C ILE A 45 -8.97 16.87 13.03
N SER A 46 -8.62 17.94 12.31
CA SER A 46 -8.75 18.01 10.85
C SER A 46 -7.75 17.07 10.16
N LEU A 47 -8.02 16.69 8.89
CA LEU A 47 -7.10 15.88 8.10
C LEU A 47 -5.75 16.57 7.89
N VAL A 48 -5.75 17.88 7.70
CA VAL A 48 -4.52 18.68 7.59
C VAL A 48 -3.71 18.56 8.88
N ASP A 49 -4.35 18.73 10.05
CA ASP A 49 -3.67 18.65 11.34
C ASP A 49 -3.22 17.20 11.64
N TRP A 50 -4.02 16.22 11.23
CA TRP A 50 -3.63 14.83 11.33
C TRP A 50 -2.37 14.53 10.52
N LEU A 51 -2.31 14.97 9.27
CA LEU A 51 -1.15 14.76 8.41
C LEU A 51 0.08 15.55 8.91
N ARG A 52 -0.13 16.75 9.48
CA ARG A 52 0.92 17.57 10.10
C ARG A 52 1.69 16.86 11.21
N ASN A 53 1.05 15.93 11.95
CA ASN A 53 1.73 15.14 12.98
C ASN A 53 2.85 14.24 12.44
N TYR A 54 2.89 14.01 11.13
CA TYR A 54 3.90 13.17 10.45
C TYR A 54 4.96 13.99 9.71
N ALA A 55 4.85 15.32 9.73
CA ALA A 55 5.83 16.23 9.13
C ALA A 55 7.13 16.22 9.94
N LYS A 56 8.28 16.24 9.25
CA LYS A 56 9.61 16.19 9.84
C LYS A 56 10.30 17.56 9.86
N THR A 57 9.94 18.45 8.94
CA THR A 57 10.50 19.81 8.81
C THR A 57 9.40 20.85 8.89
N GLU A 58 9.78 22.12 9.15
CA GLU A 58 8.81 23.21 9.18
C GLU A 58 8.13 23.41 7.80
N GLU A 59 8.88 23.24 6.70
CA GLU A 59 8.31 23.28 5.35
C GLU A 59 7.22 22.23 5.14
N GLU A 60 7.43 21.01 5.67
CA GLU A 60 6.45 19.92 5.59
C GLU A 60 5.20 20.19 6.46
N ARG A 61 5.27 21.11 7.44
CA ARG A 61 4.16 21.50 8.29
C ARG A 61 3.24 22.54 7.65
N GLU A 62 3.72 23.20 6.60
CA GLU A 62 2.94 24.19 5.88
C GLU A 62 1.65 23.58 5.31
N GLU A 63 0.54 24.31 5.48
CA GLU A 63 -0.78 23.81 5.07
C GLU A 63 -0.84 23.51 3.57
N VAL A 64 -0.22 24.36 2.73
CA VAL A 64 -0.16 24.16 1.28
C VAL A 64 0.53 22.84 0.92
N TYR A 65 1.63 22.52 1.60
CA TYR A 65 2.37 21.27 1.41
C TYR A 65 1.49 20.06 1.75
N LEU A 66 0.84 20.08 2.91
CA LEU A 66 -0.03 19.00 3.37
C LEU A 66 -1.25 18.80 2.47
N ARG A 67 -1.91 19.89 2.07
CA ARG A 67 -3.04 19.88 1.12
C ARG A 67 -2.63 19.30 -0.24
N GLY A 68 -1.38 19.48 -0.66
CA GLY A 68 -0.84 18.90 -1.89
C GLY A 68 -0.88 17.37 -1.88
N PHE A 69 -0.57 16.71 -0.75
CA PHE A 69 -0.67 15.26 -0.62
C PHE A 69 -2.11 14.77 -0.48
N LEU A 70 -2.93 15.48 0.29
CA LEU A 70 -4.35 15.18 0.42
C LEU A 70 -5.07 15.31 -0.94
N GLY A 71 -4.76 16.35 -1.71
CA GLY A 71 -5.34 16.58 -3.04
C GLY A 71 -5.00 15.49 -4.06
N LYS A 72 -3.81 14.86 -3.96
CA LYS A 72 -3.45 13.70 -4.81
C LYS A 72 -4.38 12.51 -4.55
N MET A 73 -5.01 12.45 -3.40
CA MET A 73 -5.97 11.42 -2.99
C MET A 73 -7.40 11.98 -2.91
N ILE A 74 -7.70 12.98 -3.73
CA ILE A 74 -9.05 13.53 -3.93
C ILE A 74 -9.64 14.19 -2.67
N PHE A 75 -8.82 14.70 -1.76
CA PHE A 75 -9.28 15.60 -0.70
C PHE A 75 -9.03 17.04 -1.11
N SER A 76 -10.04 17.70 -1.66
CA SER A 76 -9.95 19.08 -2.14
C SER A 76 -10.74 20.06 -1.26
N GLY A 77 -10.33 21.33 -1.24
CA GLY A 77 -11.08 22.39 -0.57
C GLY A 77 -11.42 22.04 0.88
N GLU A 78 -12.70 22.08 1.22
CA GLU A 78 -13.24 21.82 2.56
C GLU A 78 -13.05 20.38 3.03
N GLU A 79 -12.89 19.43 2.11
CA GLU A 79 -12.69 18.02 2.50
C GLU A 79 -11.42 17.80 3.30
N ALA A 80 -10.37 18.57 3.02
CA ALA A 80 -9.13 18.52 3.79
C ALA A 80 -9.30 18.98 5.25
N LEU A 81 -10.40 19.67 5.57
CA LEU A 81 -10.76 20.14 6.92
C LEU A 81 -11.71 19.18 7.65
N LYS A 82 -12.18 18.10 7.01
CA LYS A 82 -12.99 17.07 7.68
C LYS A 82 -12.27 16.56 8.91
N LYS A 83 -13.04 16.21 9.93
CA LYS A 83 -12.52 15.59 11.17
C LYS A 83 -12.20 14.13 10.94
N CYS A 84 -11.11 13.65 11.51
CA CYS A 84 -10.68 12.25 11.41
C CYS A 84 -11.74 11.26 11.86
N THR A 85 -12.54 11.63 12.86
CA THR A 85 -13.56 10.77 13.48
C THR A 85 -14.78 10.51 12.60
N VAL A 86 -15.02 11.31 11.56
CA VAL A 86 -16.20 11.17 10.67
C VAL A 86 -15.86 10.54 9.31
N LEU A 87 -14.63 10.07 9.12
CA LEU A 87 -14.17 9.50 7.86
C LEU A 87 -14.78 8.12 7.61
N SER A 88 -15.19 7.89 6.36
CA SER A 88 -15.50 6.56 5.85
C SER A 88 -14.26 5.66 5.78
N GLY A 89 -14.45 4.36 5.59
CA GLY A 89 -13.34 3.41 5.41
C GLY A 89 -12.42 3.79 4.25
N GLY A 90 -13.00 4.12 3.09
CA GLY A 90 -12.25 4.55 1.92
C GLY A 90 -11.49 5.86 2.12
N GLU A 91 -12.10 6.85 2.78
CA GLU A 91 -11.42 8.10 3.14
C GLU A 91 -10.22 7.86 4.06
N LYS A 92 -10.34 6.96 5.04
CA LYS A 92 -9.21 6.57 5.91
C LYS A 92 -8.05 5.97 5.11
N VAL A 93 -8.34 5.06 4.18
CA VAL A 93 -7.31 4.47 3.29
C VAL A 93 -6.64 5.55 2.45
N ARG A 94 -7.39 6.45 1.82
CA ARG A 94 -6.84 7.59 1.05
C ARG A 94 -5.94 8.50 1.90
N CYS A 95 -6.32 8.76 3.14
CA CYS A 95 -5.48 9.52 4.08
C CYS A 95 -4.18 8.80 4.40
N MET A 96 -4.25 7.48 4.65
CA MET A 96 -3.05 6.67 4.89
C MET A 96 -2.09 6.68 3.69
N ILE A 97 -2.62 6.60 2.48
CA ILE A 97 -1.82 6.71 1.25
C ILE A 97 -1.16 8.10 1.16
N SER A 98 -1.89 9.18 1.43
CA SER A 98 -1.32 10.55 1.50
C SER A 98 -0.14 10.64 2.47
N ARG A 99 -0.29 10.04 3.66
CA ARG A 99 0.76 9.93 4.66
C ARG A 99 1.97 9.12 4.17
N MET A 100 1.74 7.99 3.49
CA MET A 100 2.81 7.16 2.94
C MET A 100 3.62 7.92 1.88
N MET A 101 2.94 8.66 1.02
CA MET A 101 3.58 9.50 0.00
C MET A 101 4.44 10.60 0.64
N MET A 102 3.96 11.25 1.72
CA MET A 102 4.68 12.29 2.44
C MET A 102 5.96 11.74 3.12
N LYS A 103 5.94 10.50 3.59
CA LYS A 103 7.09 9.87 4.25
C LYS A 103 8.30 9.64 3.35
N LYS A 104 8.19 9.85 2.04
CA LYS A 104 9.27 9.62 1.05
C LYS A 104 9.87 8.21 1.17
N ALA A 105 9.02 7.21 1.45
CA ALA A 105 9.44 5.82 1.48
C ALA A 105 9.91 5.38 0.09
N ASN A 106 10.90 4.48 0.01
CA ASN A 106 11.34 3.86 -1.23
C ASN A 106 10.87 2.41 -1.37
N VAL A 107 10.21 1.87 -0.34
CA VAL A 107 9.50 0.59 -0.38
C VAL A 107 8.11 0.79 0.21
N LEU A 108 7.09 0.43 -0.55
CA LEU A 108 5.69 0.42 -0.12
C LEU A 108 5.24 -1.03 0.06
N ILE A 109 4.61 -1.32 1.19
CA ILE A 109 4.01 -2.63 1.49
C ILE A 109 2.51 -2.39 1.61
N LEU A 110 1.74 -2.97 0.68
CA LEU A 110 0.32 -2.73 0.49
C LEU A 110 -0.44 -4.05 0.62
N ASP A 111 -1.32 -4.09 1.60
CA ASP A 111 -2.16 -5.24 1.89
C ASP A 111 -3.60 -4.91 1.57
N GLU A 112 -4.16 -5.53 0.51
CA GLU A 112 -5.53 -5.30 0.01
C GLU A 112 -5.90 -3.81 -0.05
N PRO A 113 -5.08 -2.97 -0.71
CA PRO A 113 -5.20 -1.51 -0.60
C PRO A 113 -6.43 -0.95 -1.30
N THR A 114 -7.08 -1.73 -2.17
CA THR A 114 -8.29 -1.33 -2.90
C THR A 114 -9.57 -1.61 -2.12
N ASN A 115 -9.50 -2.37 -1.02
CA ASN A 115 -10.66 -2.64 -0.20
C ASN A 115 -11.28 -1.34 0.34
N HIS A 116 -12.60 -1.22 0.21
CA HIS A 116 -13.40 -0.06 0.62
C HIS A 116 -13.13 1.23 -0.17
N LEU A 117 -12.35 1.20 -1.25
CA LEU A 117 -12.19 2.33 -2.16
C LEU A 117 -13.27 2.31 -3.25
N ASP A 118 -13.76 3.50 -3.63
CA ASP A 118 -14.53 3.69 -4.85
C ASP A 118 -13.61 3.72 -6.08
N LEU A 119 -14.21 3.61 -7.27
CA LEU A 119 -13.48 3.52 -8.53
C LEU A 119 -12.58 4.74 -8.80
N GLU A 120 -13.03 5.94 -8.42
CA GLU A 120 -12.26 7.18 -8.57
C GLU A 120 -11.02 7.15 -7.68
N SER A 121 -11.17 6.72 -6.44
CA SER A 121 -10.06 6.57 -5.48
C SER A 121 -9.06 5.50 -5.92
N ILE A 122 -9.53 4.36 -6.45
CA ILE A 122 -8.67 3.30 -7.03
C ILE A 122 -7.87 3.88 -8.19
N THR A 123 -8.51 4.63 -9.08
CA THR A 123 -7.86 5.27 -10.23
C THR A 123 -6.78 6.27 -9.79
N ALA A 124 -7.10 7.14 -8.83
CA ALA A 124 -6.14 8.12 -8.30
C ALA A 124 -4.95 7.44 -7.61
N PHE A 125 -5.20 6.36 -6.88
CA PHE A 125 -4.17 5.57 -6.23
C PHE A 125 -3.28 4.87 -7.25
N ASN A 126 -3.86 4.20 -8.24
CA ASN A 126 -3.15 3.55 -9.34
C ASN A 126 -2.23 4.54 -10.08
N ASN A 127 -2.76 5.71 -10.45
CA ASN A 127 -1.98 6.77 -11.09
C ASN A 127 -0.81 7.26 -10.23
N SER A 128 -0.97 7.26 -8.91
CA SER A 128 0.07 7.64 -7.97
C SER A 128 1.16 6.56 -7.86
N LEU A 129 0.77 5.28 -7.83
CA LEU A 129 1.71 4.16 -7.79
C LEU A 129 2.51 4.02 -9.09
N ASN A 130 1.89 4.24 -10.25
CA ASN A 130 2.58 4.22 -11.54
C ASN A 130 3.68 5.29 -11.66
N LYS A 131 3.59 6.37 -10.89
CA LYS A 131 4.62 7.43 -10.82
C LYS A 131 5.66 7.16 -9.72
N PHE A 132 5.41 6.19 -8.88
CA PHE A 132 6.33 5.85 -7.79
C PHE A 132 7.58 5.14 -8.34
N LYS A 133 8.75 5.62 -7.96
CA LYS A 133 10.04 5.10 -8.48
C LYS A 133 10.69 4.06 -7.57
N GLY A 134 10.03 3.69 -6.48
CA GLY A 134 10.52 2.70 -5.53
C GLY A 134 9.95 1.31 -5.79
N THR A 135 10.15 0.41 -4.84
CA THR A 135 9.61 -0.95 -4.85
C THR A 135 8.24 -1.00 -4.20
N VAL A 136 7.30 -1.69 -4.82
CA VAL A 136 5.97 -1.96 -4.26
C VAL A 136 5.83 -3.46 -4.03
N LEU A 137 5.54 -3.86 -2.80
CA LEU A 137 5.07 -5.20 -2.45
C LEU A 137 3.56 -5.10 -2.28
N LEU A 138 2.83 -5.77 -3.15
CA LEU A 138 1.38 -5.69 -3.25
C LEU A 138 0.75 -7.07 -3.06
N SER A 139 -0.25 -7.15 -2.17
CA SER A 139 -1.21 -8.24 -2.16
C SER A 139 -2.58 -7.66 -2.46
N THR A 140 -3.29 -8.21 -3.45
CA THR A 140 -4.62 -7.75 -3.83
C THR A 140 -5.42 -8.84 -4.52
N HIS A 141 -6.74 -8.78 -4.38
CA HIS A 141 -7.71 -9.57 -5.15
C HIS A 141 -8.23 -8.81 -6.39
N ASP A 142 -7.88 -7.54 -6.53
CA ASP A 142 -8.23 -6.73 -7.68
C ASP A 142 -7.28 -7.03 -8.85
N HIS A 143 -7.77 -7.82 -9.80
CA HIS A 143 -7.03 -8.24 -10.98
C HIS A 143 -6.57 -7.05 -11.83
N GLN A 144 -7.44 -6.07 -12.05
CA GLN A 144 -7.13 -4.91 -12.87
C GLN A 144 -6.08 -4.01 -12.22
N PHE A 145 -6.16 -3.86 -10.90
CA PHE A 145 -5.17 -3.13 -10.13
C PHE A 145 -3.79 -3.83 -10.17
N ALA A 146 -3.76 -5.16 -9.96
CA ALA A 146 -2.54 -5.95 -10.07
C ALA A 146 -1.91 -5.84 -11.46
N GLN A 147 -2.70 -5.96 -12.53
CA GLN A 147 -2.24 -5.90 -13.92
C GLN A 147 -1.57 -4.57 -14.28
N THR A 148 -2.05 -3.46 -13.74
CA THR A 148 -1.50 -2.13 -14.06
C THR A 148 -0.22 -1.78 -13.31
N ILE A 149 0.09 -2.48 -12.22
CA ILE A 149 1.22 -2.14 -11.32
C ILE A 149 2.29 -3.24 -11.31
N ALA A 150 1.88 -4.52 -11.33
CA ALA A 150 2.80 -5.63 -11.13
C ALA A 150 3.64 -5.89 -12.37
N ASN A 151 4.96 -5.96 -12.18
CA ASN A 151 5.94 -6.40 -13.16
C ASN A 151 6.70 -7.66 -12.72
N ARG A 152 6.34 -8.20 -11.56
CA ARG A 152 6.85 -9.44 -10.98
C ARG A 152 5.76 -10.09 -10.15
N VAL A 153 5.55 -11.38 -10.33
CA VAL A 153 4.58 -12.17 -9.57
C VAL A 153 5.34 -13.17 -8.71
N VAL A 154 5.00 -13.20 -7.42
CA VAL A 154 5.51 -14.17 -6.45
C VAL A 154 4.34 -14.93 -5.87
N GLU A 155 4.19 -16.19 -6.26
CA GLU A 155 3.14 -17.10 -5.76
C GLU A 155 3.70 -18.05 -4.71
N LEU A 156 3.07 -18.08 -3.53
CA LEU A 156 3.41 -19.00 -2.46
C LEU A 156 2.55 -20.24 -2.60
N THR A 157 3.18 -21.40 -2.79
CA THR A 157 2.52 -22.69 -2.94
C THR A 157 2.87 -23.63 -1.79
N PRO A 158 2.10 -24.72 -1.56
CA PRO A 158 2.44 -25.70 -0.52
C PRO A 158 3.82 -26.32 -0.67
N LYS A 159 4.33 -26.44 -1.89
CA LYS A 159 5.64 -27.07 -2.18
C LYS A 159 6.76 -26.06 -2.44
N GLY A 160 6.53 -24.76 -2.32
CA GLY A 160 7.56 -23.74 -2.51
C GLY A 160 7.05 -22.44 -3.10
N VAL A 161 7.93 -21.70 -3.80
CA VAL A 161 7.64 -20.37 -4.34
C VAL A 161 7.82 -20.36 -5.85
N ILE A 162 6.84 -19.83 -6.57
CA ILE A 162 6.96 -19.49 -7.98
C ILE A 162 7.23 -17.98 -8.07
N ASP A 163 8.37 -17.61 -8.63
CA ASP A 163 8.81 -16.23 -8.77
C ASP A 163 9.12 -15.92 -10.23
N ARG A 164 8.42 -14.96 -10.82
CA ARG A 164 8.54 -14.62 -12.26
C ARG A 164 8.45 -13.12 -12.50
N TYR A 165 9.39 -12.62 -13.29
CA TYR A 165 9.35 -11.25 -13.84
C TYR A 165 8.48 -11.24 -15.11
N MET A 166 7.22 -10.91 -14.93
CA MET A 166 6.22 -10.76 -16.00
C MET A 166 5.01 -10.00 -15.47
N SER A 167 4.15 -9.53 -16.35
CA SER A 167 2.88 -8.93 -15.97
C SER A 167 1.94 -9.97 -15.36
N PHE A 168 0.92 -9.51 -14.63
CA PHE A 168 -0.03 -10.42 -13.99
C PHE A 168 -0.85 -11.24 -15.02
N ASP A 169 -1.26 -10.62 -16.13
CA ASP A 169 -1.98 -11.30 -17.20
C ASP A 169 -1.13 -12.37 -17.91
N GLU A 170 0.14 -12.07 -18.19
CA GLU A 170 1.07 -13.05 -18.76
C GLU A 170 1.25 -14.23 -17.81
N TYR A 171 1.35 -13.98 -16.50
CA TYR A 171 1.45 -15.02 -15.50
C TYR A 171 0.21 -15.93 -15.50
N MET A 172 -0.99 -15.35 -15.51
CA MET A 172 -2.24 -16.10 -15.47
C MET A 172 -2.54 -16.87 -16.77
N SER A 173 -2.11 -16.35 -17.92
CA SER A 173 -2.37 -16.96 -19.23
C SER A 173 -1.32 -18.00 -19.64
N SER A 174 -0.13 -17.99 -19.06
CA SER A 174 1.00 -18.85 -19.44
C SER A 174 0.74 -20.34 -19.15
N ASP A 175 0.78 -21.18 -20.17
CA ASP A 175 0.61 -22.63 -20.00
C ASP A 175 1.76 -23.26 -19.20
N LYS A 176 2.98 -22.74 -19.36
CA LYS A 176 4.14 -23.18 -18.55
C LYS A 176 3.94 -22.92 -17.06
N ILE A 177 3.32 -21.78 -16.72
CA ILE A 177 2.99 -21.46 -15.32
C ILE A 177 1.87 -22.36 -14.82
N LYS A 178 0.86 -22.65 -15.62
CA LYS A 178 -0.23 -23.59 -15.26
C LYS A 178 0.30 -24.98 -14.94
N GLU A 179 1.19 -25.51 -15.79
CA GLU A 179 1.85 -26.81 -15.57
C GLU A 179 2.69 -26.78 -14.28
N LEU A 180 3.49 -25.72 -14.08
CA LEU A 180 4.29 -25.55 -12.87
C LEU A 180 3.42 -25.51 -11.61
N ARG A 181 2.34 -24.74 -11.63
CA ARG A 181 1.36 -24.67 -10.53
C ARG A 181 0.79 -26.04 -10.21
N GLN A 182 0.35 -26.82 -11.22
CA GLN A 182 -0.16 -28.18 -11.02
C GLN A 182 0.84 -29.10 -10.31
N SER A 183 2.13 -28.93 -10.55
CA SER A 183 3.17 -29.74 -9.88
C SER A 183 3.46 -29.28 -8.45
N MET A 184 3.15 -28.02 -8.12
CA MET A 184 3.46 -27.38 -6.84
C MET A 184 2.27 -27.29 -5.86
N TYR A 185 1.09 -27.66 -6.31
CA TYR A 185 -0.10 -27.88 -5.47
C TYR A 185 -0.39 -29.38 -5.34
#